data_a680d033afb89696997e609c868c56ad
#
_entry.id   a680d033afb89696997e609c868c56ad
#
_cell.length_a   1.000
_cell.length_b   1.000
_cell.length_c   1.000
_cell.angle_alpha   90.00
_cell.angle_beta   90.00
_cell.angle_gamma   90.00
#
_symmetry.space_group_name_H-M   'P 1'
#
loop_
_entity.id
_entity.type
_entity.pdbx_description
1 polymer ?
#
loop_
_entity_poly.entity_id
_entity_poly.type
_entity_poly.pdbx_seq_one_letter_code
_entity_poly.pdbx_strand_id
1 'polypeptide(L)'
;MLVKQKNEYFLIFIISTVMGILGQTLIPYLSTQLNLGLRFLVSNIDIYPFIIVLLISFKSPKPKKVFWRILIYFVGLCLGYYGYTSVVAVYNAFVSGNVNYLSNILFDLKDSLEYIFIALLASTWGFIMLKYKARRCLYNLMMLPFILINIYIFYTNLVCNPPQVSMIIVDILCLIGIIICLFNEEISKLEF
;
A
#
# COMPACT_ATOMS: atom_id res chain seq x y z
N MET A 1 5.17 21.45 -17.61
CA MET A 1 4.95 21.01 -16.22
C MET A 1 3.83 19.95 -16.10
N LEU A 2 2.70 20.12 -16.75
CA LEU A 2 1.55 19.18 -16.74
C LEU A 2 1.87 17.78 -17.29
N VAL A 3 2.67 17.66 -18.34
CA VAL A 3 3.05 16.36 -18.96
C VAL A 3 3.88 15.50 -17.98
N LYS A 4 4.83 16.11 -17.29
CA LYS A 4 5.69 15.39 -16.31
C LYS A 4 4.88 14.85 -15.12
N GLN A 5 3.81 15.53 -14.74
CA GLN A 5 2.95 15.13 -13.63
C GLN A 5 2.01 13.98 -14.04
N LYS A 6 1.48 13.98 -15.26
CA LYS A 6 0.68 12.88 -15.80
C LYS A 6 1.49 11.57 -15.87
N ASN A 7 2.75 11.66 -16.31
CA ASN A 7 3.64 10.49 -16.40
C ASN A 7 3.92 9.88 -15.03
N GLU A 8 4.02 10.70 -13.98
CA GLU A 8 4.24 10.20 -12.61
C GLU A 8 3.04 9.41 -12.08
N TYR A 9 1.83 9.94 -12.25
CA TYR A 9 0.61 9.23 -11.82
C TYR A 9 0.39 7.94 -12.60
N PHE A 10 0.65 7.98 -13.90
CA PHE A 10 0.59 6.79 -14.74
C PHE A 10 1.59 5.72 -14.31
N LEU A 11 2.82 6.12 -13.99
CA LEU A 11 3.84 5.20 -13.49
C LEU A 11 3.43 4.57 -12.13
N ILE A 12 2.92 5.37 -11.20
CA ILE A 12 2.42 4.89 -9.91
C ILE A 12 1.29 3.87 -10.13
N PHE A 13 0.36 4.18 -11.02
CA PHE A 13 -0.75 3.29 -11.36
C PHE A 13 -0.28 1.96 -11.93
N ILE A 14 0.63 1.98 -12.92
CA ILE A 14 1.17 0.74 -13.51
C ILE A 14 1.90 -0.09 -12.46
N ILE A 15 2.80 0.52 -11.69
CA ILE A 15 3.57 -0.19 -10.67
C ILE A 15 2.61 -0.85 -9.66
N SER A 16 1.65 -0.12 -9.14
CA SER A 16 0.70 -0.66 -8.16
C SER A 16 -0.20 -1.75 -8.74
N THR A 17 -0.63 -1.62 -10.01
CA THR A 17 -1.42 -2.65 -10.69
C THR A 17 -0.61 -3.93 -10.88
N VAL A 18 0.64 -3.81 -11.35
CA VAL A 18 1.55 -4.96 -11.47
C VAL A 18 1.79 -5.61 -10.11
N MET A 19 2.00 -4.82 -9.06
CA MET A 19 2.15 -5.34 -7.70
C MET A 19 0.91 -6.11 -7.24
N GLY A 20 -0.29 -5.61 -7.53
CA GLY A 20 -1.54 -6.32 -7.23
C GLY A 20 -1.67 -7.66 -7.95
N ILE A 21 -1.36 -7.69 -9.26
CA ILE A 21 -1.36 -8.94 -10.07
C ILE A 21 -0.31 -9.93 -9.53
N LEU A 22 0.91 -9.47 -9.27
CA LEU A 22 1.97 -10.32 -8.73
C LEU A 22 1.57 -10.92 -7.38
N GLY A 23 0.89 -10.15 -6.52
CA GLY A 23 0.38 -10.65 -5.25
C GLY A 23 -0.54 -11.85 -5.41
N GLN A 24 -1.41 -11.83 -6.41
CA GLN A 24 -2.32 -12.93 -6.67
C GLN A 24 -1.67 -14.11 -7.42
N THR A 25 -0.79 -13.84 -8.36
CA THR A 25 -0.18 -14.89 -9.18
C THR A 25 0.92 -15.66 -8.46
N LEU A 26 1.71 -14.99 -7.61
CA LEU A 26 2.83 -15.62 -6.90
C LEU A 26 2.38 -16.43 -5.67
N ILE A 27 1.25 -16.08 -5.06
CA ILE A 27 0.74 -16.74 -3.86
C ILE A 27 0.62 -18.27 -3.98
N PRO A 28 0.10 -18.84 -5.08
CA PRO A 28 -0.07 -20.29 -5.20
C PRO A 28 1.22 -21.07 -5.44
N TYR A 29 2.27 -20.42 -5.95
CA TYR A 29 3.47 -21.10 -6.48
C TYR A 29 4.68 -21.12 -5.55
N LEU A 30 4.64 -20.33 -4.47
CA LEU A 30 5.77 -20.23 -3.57
C LEU A 30 5.56 -21.13 -2.34
N SER A 31 6.62 -21.85 -1.96
CA SER A 31 6.61 -22.68 -0.73
C SER A 31 6.20 -21.85 0.48
N THR A 32 5.53 -22.46 1.43
CA THR A 32 4.82 -21.78 2.52
C THR A 32 5.63 -20.72 3.28
N GLN A 33 6.95 -20.87 3.41
CA GLN A 33 7.79 -19.90 4.15
C GLN A 33 8.35 -18.77 3.28
N LEU A 34 8.76 -19.07 2.04
CA LEU A 34 9.19 -18.04 1.07
C LEU A 34 7.97 -17.22 0.60
N ASN A 35 6.84 -17.87 0.53
CA ASN A 35 5.55 -17.31 0.18
C ASN A 35 5.11 -16.19 1.11
N LEU A 36 5.30 -16.36 2.41
CA LEU A 36 4.94 -15.34 3.38
C LEU A 36 5.73 -14.04 3.15
N GLY A 37 7.04 -14.11 2.88
CA GLY A 37 7.87 -12.94 2.64
C GLY A 37 7.52 -12.20 1.34
N LEU A 38 7.25 -12.90 0.23
CA LEU A 38 6.91 -12.29 -1.06
C LEU A 38 5.45 -11.84 -1.14
N ARG A 39 4.54 -12.60 -0.54
CA ARG A 39 3.13 -12.22 -0.36
C ARG A 39 3.00 -10.92 0.40
N PHE A 40 3.85 -10.74 1.39
CA PHE A 40 3.95 -9.56 2.20
C PHE A 40 4.30 -8.31 1.38
N LEU A 41 5.31 -8.39 0.50
CA LEU A 41 5.73 -7.28 -0.35
C LEU A 41 4.64 -6.77 -1.29
N VAL A 42 3.63 -7.59 -1.57
CA VAL A 42 2.71 -7.32 -2.67
C VAL A 42 1.26 -7.12 -2.23
N SER A 43 0.80 -7.77 -1.17
CA SER A 43 -0.63 -7.79 -0.82
C SER A 43 -0.95 -7.51 0.64
N ASN A 44 0.04 -7.22 1.48
CA ASN A 44 -0.22 -7.15 2.91
C ASN A 44 -0.39 -5.71 3.42
N ILE A 45 -1.38 -5.54 4.28
CA ILE A 45 -1.69 -4.32 5.05
C ILE A 45 -0.45 -3.75 5.76
N ASP A 46 0.50 -4.61 6.12
CA ASP A 46 1.67 -4.29 6.94
C ASP A 46 2.61 -3.29 6.25
N ILE A 47 2.72 -3.34 4.92
CA ILE A 47 3.59 -2.42 4.16
C ILE A 47 2.90 -1.08 3.85
N TYR A 48 1.58 -0.99 3.98
CA TYR A 48 0.84 0.22 3.59
C TYR A 48 1.23 1.46 4.39
N PRO A 49 1.46 1.42 5.72
CA PRO A 49 1.94 2.58 6.46
C PRO A 49 3.23 3.15 5.89
N PHE A 50 4.19 2.28 5.54
CA PHE A 50 5.46 2.68 4.93
C PHE A 50 5.24 3.29 3.53
N ILE A 51 4.44 2.66 2.67
CA ILE A 51 4.17 3.17 1.32
C ILE A 51 3.49 4.54 1.38
N ILE A 52 2.52 4.72 2.27
CA ILE A 52 1.84 6.01 2.45
C ILE A 52 2.86 7.08 2.85
N VAL A 53 3.71 6.79 3.84
CA VAL A 53 4.77 7.72 4.28
C VAL A 53 5.75 8.02 3.14
N LEU A 54 6.17 7.01 2.37
CA LEU A 54 7.03 7.17 1.21
C LEU A 54 6.39 8.10 0.16
N LEU A 55 5.11 7.90 -0.17
CA LEU A 55 4.37 8.73 -1.13
C LEU A 55 4.20 10.18 -0.64
N ILE A 56 4.09 10.37 0.68
CA ILE A 56 4.04 11.70 1.31
C ILE A 56 5.40 12.40 1.21
N SER A 57 6.49 11.69 1.50
CA SER A 57 7.84 12.26 1.62
C SER A 57 8.53 12.46 0.28
N PHE A 58 8.14 11.70 -0.77
CA PHE A 58 8.83 11.68 -2.05
C PHE A 58 8.78 13.03 -2.77
N LYS A 59 9.94 13.70 -2.92
CA LYS A 59 10.12 15.00 -3.63
C LYS A 59 9.20 16.13 -3.15
N SER A 60 9.02 16.29 -1.86
CA SER A 60 8.28 17.41 -1.23
C SER A 60 7.04 17.86 -2.02
N PRO A 61 6.03 17.02 -2.18
CA PRO A 61 4.92 17.32 -3.06
C PRO A 61 3.95 18.35 -2.45
N LYS A 62 3.19 19.00 -3.31
CA LYS A 62 2.03 19.80 -2.87
C LYS A 62 0.95 18.88 -2.28
N PRO A 63 0.12 19.34 -1.29
CA PRO A 63 -0.90 18.50 -0.65
C PRO A 63 -1.83 17.77 -1.62
N LYS A 64 -2.34 18.48 -2.65
CA LYS A 64 -3.17 17.88 -3.71
C LYS A 64 -2.46 16.76 -4.47
N LYS A 65 -1.15 16.86 -4.65
CA LYS A 65 -0.37 15.87 -5.37
C LYS A 65 -0.24 14.59 -4.58
N VAL A 66 -0.07 14.69 -3.26
CA VAL A 66 -0.02 13.52 -2.36
C VAL A 66 -1.36 12.80 -2.31
N PHE A 67 -2.46 13.55 -2.18
CA PHE A 67 -3.79 12.96 -2.22
C PHE A 67 -3.95 12.03 -3.44
N TRP A 68 -3.64 12.54 -4.64
CA TRP A 68 -3.76 11.74 -5.87
C TRP A 68 -2.75 10.60 -5.96
N ARG A 69 -1.52 10.77 -5.46
CA ARG A 69 -0.52 9.68 -5.43
C ARG A 69 -1.01 8.49 -4.62
N ILE A 70 -1.48 8.73 -3.40
CA ILE A 70 -1.98 7.67 -2.52
C ILE A 70 -3.21 7.02 -3.13
N LEU A 71 -4.18 7.82 -3.58
CA LEU A 71 -5.41 7.30 -4.16
C LEU A 71 -5.13 6.43 -5.40
N ILE A 72 -4.32 6.92 -6.33
CA ILE A 72 -3.97 6.21 -7.57
C ILE A 72 -3.21 4.92 -7.26
N TYR A 73 -2.31 4.93 -6.27
CA TYR A 73 -1.60 3.74 -5.84
C TYR A 73 -2.57 2.65 -5.37
N PHE A 74 -3.48 2.97 -4.48
CA PHE A 74 -4.43 1.98 -3.97
C PHE A 74 -5.46 1.54 -5.00
N VAL A 75 -5.93 2.43 -5.85
CA VAL A 75 -6.83 2.07 -6.97
C VAL A 75 -6.13 1.11 -7.94
N GLY A 76 -4.86 1.38 -8.29
CA GLY A 76 -4.08 0.48 -9.13
C GLY A 76 -3.88 -0.89 -8.46
N LEU A 77 -3.55 -0.90 -7.17
CA LEU A 77 -3.37 -2.14 -6.41
C LEU A 77 -4.66 -2.98 -6.38
N CYS A 78 -5.81 -2.35 -6.10
CA CYS A 78 -7.11 -3.01 -6.10
C CYS A 78 -7.47 -3.57 -7.48
N LEU A 79 -7.25 -2.80 -8.54
CA LEU A 79 -7.50 -3.27 -9.90
C LEU A 79 -6.59 -4.42 -10.28
N GLY A 80 -5.31 -4.40 -9.88
CA GLY A 80 -4.40 -5.52 -10.11
C GLY A 80 -4.82 -6.77 -9.34
N TYR A 81 -5.14 -6.63 -8.07
CA TYR A 81 -5.45 -7.74 -7.18
C TYR A 81 -6.83 -8.35 -7.48
N TYR A 82 -7.90 -7.56 -7.35
CA TYR A 82 -9.27 -8.03 -7.52
C TYR A 82 -9.68 -8.16 -8.99
N GLY A 83 -9.13 -7.33 -9.88
CA GLY A 83 -9.37 -7.44 -11.32
C GLY A 83 -8.82 -8.76 -11.88
N TYR A 84 -7.63 -9.19 -11.43
CA TYR A 84 -7.07 -10.47 -11.82
C TYR A 84 -7.93 -11.66 -11.33
N THR A 85 -8.33 -11.67 -10.05
CA THR A 85 -9.21 -12.74 -9.51
C THR A 85 -10.54 -12.81 -10.24
N SER A 86 -11.13 -11.66 -10.55
CA SER A 86 -12.38 -11.57 -11.30
C SER A 86 -12.24 -12.14 -12.73
N VAL A 87 -11.13 -11.83 -13.42
CA VAL A 87 -10.84 -12.39 -14.76
C VAL A 87 -10.68 -13.91 -14.69
N VAL A 88 -9.95 -14.42 -13.69
CA VAL A 88 -9.78 -15.86 -13.48
C VAL A 88 -11.12 -16.53 -13.15
N ALA A 89 -11.97 -15.90 -12.34
CA ALA A 89 -13.31 -16.41 -12.02
C ALA A 89 -14.19 -16.53 -13.28
N VAL A 90 -14.19 -15.51 -14.14
CA VAL A 90 -14.92 -15.54 -15.42
C VAL A 90 -14.41 -16.67 -16.33
N TYR A 91 -13.08 -16.78 -16.45
CA TYR A 91 -12.46 -17.83 -17.26
C TYR A 91 -12.84 -19.23 -16.76
N ASN A 92 -12.78 -19.47 -15.45
CA ASN A 92 -13.15 -20.75 -14.84
C ASN A 92 -14.64 -21.05 -14.99
N ALA A 93 -15.52 -20.06 -14.88
CA ALA A 93 -16.95 -20.22 -15.13
C ALA A 93 -17.22 -20.63 -16.57
N PHE A 94 -16.50 -20.02 -17.53
CA PHE A 94 -16.63 -20.34 -18.94
C PHE A 94 -16.14 -21.75 -19.28
N VAL A 95 -14.98 -22.15 -18.76
CA VAL A 95 -14.37 -23.45 -19.06
C VAL A 95 -15.11 -24.60 -18.38
N SER A 96 -15.54 -24.42 -17.12
CA SER A 96 -16.19 -25.46 -16.34
C SER A 96 -17.71 -25.51 -16.50
N GLY A 97 -18.33 -24.48 -17.10
CA GLY A 97 -19.77 -24.29 -17.13
C GLY A 97 -20.42 -24.00 -15.76
N ASN A 98 -19.61 -23.81 -14.73
CA ASN A 98 -20.09 -23.60 -13.36
C ASN A 98 -20.17 -22.11 -13.02
N VAL A 99 -21.41 -21.59 -13.00
CA VAL A 99 -21.69 -20.15 -12.72
C VAL A 99 -21.39 -19.74 -11.26
N ASN A 100 -21.16 -20.69 -10.35
CA ASN A 100 -20.84 -20.36 -8.96
C ASN A 100 -19.53 -19.57 -8.83
N TYR A 101 -18.61 -19.67 -9.79
CA TYR A 101 -17.40 -18.82 -9.83
C TYR A 101 -17.74 -17.33 -9.92
N LEU A 102 -18.88 -16.97 -10.50
CA LEU A 102 -19.28 -15.56 -10.64
C LEU A 102 -19.65 -14.92 -9.30
N SER A 103 -20.04 -15.71 -8.29
CA SER A 103 -20.27 -15.19 -6.93
C SER A 103 -19.01 -14.56 -6.33
N ASN A 104 -17.82 -15.05 -6.67
CA ASN A 104 -16.56 -14.52 -6.19
C ASN A 104 -16.34 -13.07 -6.64
N ILE A 105 -16.85 -12.71 -7.83
CA ILE A 105 -16.74 -11.34 -8.34
C ILE A 105 -17.47 -10.34 -7.44
N LEU A 106 -18.60 -10.73 -6.85
CA LEU A 106 -19.33 -9.87 -5.92
C LEU A 106 -18.56 -9.65 -4.62
N PHE A 107 -17.88 -10.70 -4.11
CA PHE A 107 -16.98 -10.56 -2.96
C PHE A 107 -15.80 -9.68 -3.28
N ASP A 108 -15.13 -9.91 -4.43
CA ASP A 108 -14.02 -9.09 -4.89
C ASP A 108 -14.41 -7.61 -5.03
N LEU A 109 -15.62 -7.33 -5.53
CA LEU A 109 -16.13 -5.98 -5.67
C LEU A 109 -16.36 -5.32 -4.29
N LYS A 110 -16.95 -6.03 -3.34
CA LYS A 110 -17.16 -5.54 -1.98
C LYS A 110 -15.85 -5.21 -1.31
N ASP A 111 -14.90 -6.14 -1.32
CA ASP A 111 -13.60 -5.96 -0.70
C ASP A 111 -12.83 -4.82 -1.36
N SER A 112 -12.89 -4.70 -2.69
CA SER A 112 -12.26 -3.58 -3.40
C SER A 112 -12.83 -2.22 -3.01
N LEU A 113 -14.14 -2.12 -2.76
CA LEU A 113 -14.77 -0.88 -2.29
C LEU A 113 -14.31 -0.51 -0.87
N GLU A 114 -14.16 -1.48 0.02
CA GLU A 114 -13.62 -1.26 1.37
C GLU A 114 -12.18 -0.73 1.31
N TYR A 115 -11.33 -1.31 0.47
CA TYR A 115 -9.96 -0.82 0.26
C TYR A 115 -9.90 0.58 -0.35
N ILE A 116 -10.78 0.88 -1.31
CA ILE A 116 -10.87 2.24 -1.90
C ILE A 116 -11.31 3.26 -0.84
N PHE A 117 -12.22 2.89 0.06
CA PHE A 117 -12.61 3.75 1.17
C PHE A 117 -11.44 4.03 2.12
N ILE A 118 -10.67 3.00 2.50
CA ILE A 118 -9.43 3.16 3.29
C ILE A 118 -8.43 4.06 2.55
N ALA A 119 -8.29 3.87 1.23
CA ALA A 119 -7.42 4.70 0.40
C ALA A 119 -7.84 6.19 0.40
N LEU A 120 -9.13 6.48 0.36
CA LEU A 120 -9.65 7.85 0.46
C LEU A 120 -9.33 8.47 1.82
N LEU A 121 -9.48 7.72 2.91
CA LEU A 121 -9.11 8.17 4.25
C LEU A 121 -7.61 8.47 4.35
N ALA A 122 -6.75 7.54 3.88
CA ALA A 122 -5.30 7.71 3.86
C ALA A 122 -4.86 8.89 2.98
N SER A 123 -5.51 9.09 1.83
CA SER A 123 -5.25 10.20 0.91
C SER A 123 -5.60 11.54 1.54
N THR A 124 -6.74 11.60 2.22
CA THR A 124 -7.20 12.78 2.94
C THR A 124 -6.27 13.10 4.11
N TRP A 125 -5.85 12.08 4.84
CA TRP A 125 -4.88 12.22 5.92
C TRP A 125 -3.54 12.78 5.42
N GLY A 126 -2.99 12.22 4.35
CA GLY A 126 -1.75 12.71 3.72
C GLY A 126 -1.87 14.16 3.21
N PHE A 127 -3.03 14.53 2.66
CA PHE A 127 -3.33 15.91 2.27
C PHE A 127 -3.30 16.86 3.46
N ILE A 128 -3.96 16.50 4.56
CA ILE A 128 -4.04 17.31 5.79
C ILE A 128 -2.64 17.45 6.40
N MET A 129 -1.89 16.35 6.51
CA MET A 129 -0.52 16.35 7.04
C MET A 129 0.36 17.38 6.32
N LEU A 130 0.36 17.37 4.99
CA LEU A 130 1.19 18.30 4.22
C LEU A 130 0.70 19.75 4.31
N LYS A 131 -0.59 19.98 4.51
CA LYS A 131 -1.11 21.32 4.77
C LYS A 131 -0.51 21.92 6.06
N TYR A 132 -0.24 21.06 7.04
CA TYR A 132 0.33 21.47 8.33
C TYR A 132 1.84 21.22 8.43
N LYS A 133 2.53 20.94 7.31
CA LYS A 133 3.97 20.69 7.28
C LYS A 133 4.81 21.81 7.90
N ALA A 134 4.38 23.07 7.76
CA ALA A 134 5.05 24.22 8.39
C ALA A 134 5.04 24.18 9.92
N ARG A 135 4.09 23.48 10.52
CA ARG A 135 3.98 23.25 11.97
C ARG A 135 4.58 21.89 12.32
N ARG A 136 5.90 21.82 12.45
CA ARG A 136 6.68 20.60 12.66
C ARG A 136 6.10 19.67 13.76
N CYS A 137 5.74 20.22 14.90
CA CYS A 137 5.17 19.45 15.99
C CYS A 137 3.87 18.72 15.57
N LEU A 138 2.98 19.43 14.87
CA LEU A 138 1.72 18.85 14.40
C LEU A 138 1.94 17.82 13.29
N TYR A 139 2.89 18.08 12.38
CA TYR A 139 3.25 17.13 11.34
C TYR A 139 3.81 15.83 11.93
N ASN A 140 4.74 15.91 12.87
CA ASN A 140 5.30 14.73 13.54
C ASN A 140 4.24 13.98 14.34
N LEU A 141 3.32 14.69 14.99
CA LEU A 141 2.18 14.06 15.69
C LEU A 141 1.29 13.29 14.72
N MET A 142 1.05 13.84 13.53
CA MET A 142 0.25 13.17 12.48
C MET A 142 0.97 11.97 11.85
N MET A 143 2.29 11.85 11.96
CA MET A 143 3.05 10.67 11.54
C MET A 143 2.98 9.53 12.57
N LEU A 144 2.69 9.85 13.83
CA LEU A 144 2.65 8.88 14.92
C LEU A 144 1.73 7.67 14.64
N PRO A 145 0.53 7.81 14.08
CA PRO A 145 -0.35 6.67 13.76
C PRO A 145 0.32 5.64 12.86
N PHE A 146 1.10 6.05 11.85
CA PHE A 146 1.78 5.12 10.95
C PHE A 146 2.86 4.31 11.67
N ILE A 147 3.58 4.93 12.60
CA ILE A 147 4.57 4.27 13.45
C ILE A 147 3.88 3.28 14.39
N LEU A 148 2.80 3.71 15.05
CA LEU A 148 2.05 2.87 15.99
C LEU A 148 1.40 1.67 15.30
N ILE A 149 0.82 1.86 14.12
CA ILE A 149 0.26 0.76 13.32
C ILE A 149 1.37 -0.23 12.95
N ASN A 150 2.53 0.24 12.50
CA ASN A 150 3.63 -0.64 12.14
C ASN A 150 4.18 -1.41 13.37
N ILE A 151 4.30 -0.76 14.54
CA ILE A 151 4.69 -1.42 15.78
C ILE A 151 3.65 -2.46 16.21
N TYR A 152 2.37 -2.14 16.07
CA TYR A 152 1.29 -3.09 16.40
C TYR A 152 1.34 -4.32 15.51
N ILE A 153 1.55 -4.15 14.21
CA ILE A 153 1.68 -5.24 13.24
C ILE A 153 2.91 -6.10 13.58
N PHE A 154 4.06 -5.47 13.82
CA PHE A 154 5.27 -6.16 14.28
C PHE A 154 5.00 -7.01 15.52
N TYR A 155 4.29 -6.45 16.51
CA TYR A 155 3.93 -7.19 17.71
C TYR A 155 3.02 -8.39 17.40
N THR A 156 2.01 -8.24 16.54
CA THR A 156 1.12 -9.34 16.16
C THR A 156 1.87 -10.47 15.46
N ASN A 157 2.81 -10.14 14.55
CA ASN A 157 3.65 -11.12 13.87
C ASN A 157 4.63 -11.84 14.81
N LEU A 158 5.09 -11.14 15.86
CA LEU A 158 5.98 -11.71 16.89
C LEU A 158 5.25 -12.72 17.78
N VAL A 159 4.01 -12.41 18.16
CA VAL A 159 3.21 -13.24 19.11
C VAL A 159 2.50 -14.39 18.41
N CYS A 160 2.43 -14.41 17.08
CA CYS A 160 1.91 -15.55 16.33
C CYS A 160 2.64 -16.85 16.71
N ASN A 161 1.91 -17.96 16.73
CA ASN A 161 2.49 -19.26 17.03
C ASN A 161 2.33 -20.21 15.81
N PRO A 162 3.40 -20.53 15.05
CA PRO A 162 4.80 -20.07 15.22
C PRO A 162 5.00 -18.60 14.79
N PRO A 163 6.02 -17.88 15.34
CA PRO A 163 6.31 -16.52 14.95
C PRO A 163 6.60 -16.39 13.45
N GLN A 164 6.09 -15.33 12.82
CA GLN A 164 6.26 -15.11 11.39
C GLN A 164 7.57 -14.33 11.13
N VAL A 165 8.71 -15.02 11.19
CA VAL A 165 10.04 -14.39 11.13
C VAL A 165 10.25 -13.53 9.89
N SER A 166 9.80 -13.97 8.72
CA SER A 166 9.90 -13.19 7.48
C SER A 166 9.13 -11.87 7.54
N MET A 167 7.95 -11.89 8.18
CA MET A 167 7.10 -10.71 8.37
C MET A 167 7.75 -9.74 9.36
N ILE A 168 8.28 -10.24 10.46
CA ILE A 168 9.00 -9.46 11.48
C ILE A 168 10.17 -8.69 10.84
N ILE A 169 10.95 -9.34 9.96
CA ILE A 169 12.07 -8.68 9.25
C ILE A 169 11.55 -7.51 8.39
N VAL A 170 10.46 -7.72 7.67
CA VAL A 170 9.90 -6.67 6.81
C VAL A 170 9.29 -5.52 7.62
N ASP A 171 8.62 -5.81 8.73
CA ASP A 171 8.11 -4.79 9.65
C ASP A 171 9.23 -3.90 10.19
N ILE A 172 10.37 -4.50 10.55
CA ILE A 172 11.56 -3.76 10.97
C ILE A 172 12.06 -2.87 9.83
N LEU A 173 12.16 -3.40 8.61
CA LEU A 173 12.61 -2.63 7.44
C LEU A 173 11.63 -1.48 7.11
N CYS A 174 10.32 -1.72 7.23
CA CYS A 174 9.30 -0.68 7.07
C CYS A 174 9.44 0.41 8.14
N LEU A 175 9.64 0.04 9.39
CA LEU A 175 9.84 1.00 10.48
C LEU A 175 11.09 1.85 10.26
N ILE A 176 12.21 1.23 9.89
CA ILE A 176 13.44 1.94 9.53
C ILE A 176 13.19 2.89 8.36
N GLY A 177 12.47 2.44 7.32
CA GLY A 177 12.11 3.26 6.17
C GLY A 177 11.26 4.48 6.54
N ILE A 178 10.28 4.31 7.44
CA ILE A 178 9.46 5.42 7.97
C ILE A 178 10.34 6.42 8.70
N ILE A 179 11.24 5.95 9.55
CA ILE A 179 12.17 6.79 10.30
C ILE A 179 13.10 7.56 9.35
N ILE A 180 13.68 6.90 8.35
CA ILE A 180 14.52 7.55 7.33
C ILE A 180 13.75 8.64 6.58
N CYS A 181 12.49 8.37 6.20
CA CYS A 181 11.65 9.37 5.53
C CYS A 181 11.42 10.60 6.41
N LEU A 182 11.25 10.43 7.72
CA LEU A 182 11.11 11.54 8.68
C LEU A 182 12.38 12.37 8.79
N PHE A 183 13.54 11.71 8.89
CA PHE A 183 14.83 12.40 9.00
C PHE A 183 15.26 13.09 7.70
N ASN A 184 15.04 12.48 6.53
CA ASN A 184 15.37 13.12 5.24
C ASN A 184 14.57 14.41 4.99
N GLU A 185 13.38 14.53 5.54
CA GLU A 185 12.64 15.79 5.50
C GLU A 185 13.27 16.89 6.38
N GLU A 186 14.04 16.52 7.39
CA GLU A 186 14.81 17.46 8.21
C GLU A 186 16.06 17.96 7.50
N ILE A 187 16.78 17.07 6.83
CA ILE A 187 18.01 17.40 6.11
C ILE A 187 17.72 18.34 4.93
N SER A 188 16.65 18.12 4.18
CA SER A 188 16.27 18.98 3.05
C SER A 188 15.88 20.42 3.43
N LYS A 189 15.74 20.73 4.72
CA LYS A 189 15.44 22.07 5.23
C LYS A 189 16.67 22.80 5.75
N LEU A 190 17.79 22.10 5.93
CA LEU A 190 19.04 22.69 6.38
C LEU A 190 19.89 23.24 5.21
N GLU A 191 19.47 23.01 3.97
CA GLU A 191 20.15 23.48 2.76
C GLU A 191 19.57 24.80 2.18
N PHE A 192 18.86 25.62 3.01
CA PHE A 192 18.42 26.98 2.61
C PHE A 192 18.79 28.03 3.65
#